data_9caa2848c28584940503d8ebf86deb98
#
_entry.id   9caa2848c28584940503d8ebf86deb98
#
_cell.length_a   1.000
_cell.length_b   1.000
_cell.length_c   1.000
_cell.angle_alpha   90.00
_cell.angle_beta   90.00
_cell.angle_gamma   90.00
#
_symmetry.space_group_name_H-M   'P 1'
#
loop_
_entity.id
_entity.type
_entity.pdbx_description
1 polymer ?
#
loop_
_entity_poly.entity_id
_entity_poly.type
_entity_poly.pdbx_seq_one_letter_code
_entity_poly.pdbx_strand_id
1 'polypeptide(L)'
;MPAAGRAGELVRLLDLAPHPEGGWYREIFRSADTAPHPDGRGPRQALTSIDFLLAAGERSAWHRVASDEAWHLLEGGPLHLWLVPPDLGRLALVVLAPVDAQGHRPRHVVPAHWWQAA
;
A
#
# COMPACT_ATOMS: atom_id res chain seq x y z
N MET A 1 7.70 16.38 -9.94
CA MET A 1 6.60 16.91 -10.77
C MET A 1 5.34 16.11 -10.53
N PRO A 2 4.24 16.71 -10.06
CA PRO A 2 2.98 15.97 -9.93
C PRO A 2 2.51 15.43 -11.27
N ALA A 3 1.83 14.29 -11.26
CA ALA A 3 1.20 13.75 -12.45
C ALA A 3 0.14 14.72 -13.01
N ALA A 4 -0.12 14.62 -14.31
CA ALA A 4 -1.19 15.38 -14.95
C ALA A 4 -2.55 14.68 -14.73
N GLY A 5 -3.63 15.33 -15.15
CA GLY A 5 -4.98 14.77 -15.12
C GLY A 5 -5.49 14.46 -13.71
N ARG A 6 -6.23 13.38 -13.58
CA ARG A 6 -6.84 13.00 -12.29
C ARG A 6 -5.79 12.72 -11.21
N ALA A 7 -4.68 12.07 -11.57
CA ALA A 7 -3.60 11.83 -10.60
C ALA A 7 -3.05 13.14 -10.04
N GLY A 8 -2.76 14.11 -10.91
CA GLY A 8 -2.30 15.43 -10.46
C GLY A 8 -3.34 16.16 -9.62
N GLU A 9 -4.61 16.04 -9.97
CA GLU A 9 -5.70 16.59 -9.17
C GLU A 9 -5.73 15.99 -7.77
N LEU A 10 -5.60 14.66 -7.66
CA LEU A 10 -5.58 13.98 -6.37
C LEU A 10 -4.36 14.38 -5.53
N VAL A 11 -3.20 14.54 -6.14
CA VAL A 11 -2.00 15.02 -5.43
C VAL A 11 -2.30 16.37 -4.76
N ARG A 12 -2.97 17.26 -5.48
CA ARG A 12 -3.32 18.58 -4.93
C ARG A 12 -4.42 18.52 -3.89
N LEU A 13 -5.51 17.81 -4.20
CA LEU A 13 -6.69 17.73 -3.31
C LEU A 13 -6.38 17.02 -2.00
N LEU A 14 -5.55 16.01 -2.03
CA LEU A 14 -5.20 15.20 -0.87
C LEU A 14 -3.88 15.63 -0.23
N ASP A 15 -3.22 16.65 -0.79
CA ASP A 15 -1.94 17.16 -0.29
C ASP A 15 -0.90 16.05 -0.16
N LEU A 16 -0.71 15.30 -1.25
CA LEU A 16 0.24 14.18 -1.27
C LEU A 16 1.65 14.65 -1.53
N ALA A 17 2.62 13.94 -0.95
CA ALA A 17 4.04 14.16 -1.17
C ALA A 17 4.66 12.90 -1.80
N PRO A 18 5.83 13.01 -2.45
CA PRO A 18 6.50 11.83 -3.00
C PRO A 18 6.82 10.80 -1.92
N HIS A 19 6.54 9.53 -2.23
CA HIS A 19 6.85 8.42 -1.34
C HIS A 19 8.27 7.93 -1.60
N PRO A 20 9.04 7.54 -0.55
CA PRO A 20 10.42 7.06 -0.72
C PRO A 20 10.56 5.87 -1.67
N GLU A 21 9.60 4.95 -1.70
CA GLU A 21 9.60 3.77 -2.55
C GLU A 21 8.95 3.99 -3.91
N GLY A 22 8.44 5.19 -4.20
CA GLY A 22 7.74 5.53 -5.43
C GLY A 22 6.28 5.84 -5.17
N GLY A 23 5.69 6.62 -6.07
CA GLY A 23 4.32 7.11 -5.90
C GLY A 23 4.24 8.30 -4.96
N TRP A 24 3.03 8.55 -4.48
CA TRP A 24 2.68 9.72 -3.67
C TRP A 24 1.88 9.29 -2.45
N TYR A 25 2.06 9.96 -1.33
CA TYR A 25 1.35 9.55 -0.12
C TYR A 25 1.14 10.68 0.87
N ARG A 26 0.22 10.45 1.80
CA ARG A 26 0.07 11.25 3.01
C ARG A 26 -0.44 10.34 4.12
N GLU A 27 0.15 10.43 5.31
CA GLU A 27 -0.40 9.77 6.49
C GLU A 27 -1.66 10.54 6.90
N ILE A 28 -2.80 9.84 6.96
CA ILE A 28 -4.10 10.44 7.28
C ILE A 28 -4.57 10.07 8.67
N PHE A 29 -3.96 9.08 9.29
CA PHE A 29 -4.31 8.68 10.65
C PHE A 29 -3.15 7.99 11.33
N ARG A 30 -2.96 8.31 12.60
CA ARG A 30 -2.02 7.62 13.49
C ARG A 30 -2.70 7.49 14.84
N SER A 31 -2.92 6.24 15.29
CA SER A 31 -3.56 5.98 16.57
C SER A 31 -2.69 6.51 17.71
N ALA A 32 -3.34 7.10 18.71
CA ALA A 32 -2.68 7.46 19.97
C ALA A 32 -2.42 6.21 20.84
N ASP A 33 -3.17 5.14 20.61
CA ASP A 33 -2.98 3.88 21.32
C ASP A 33 -1.76 3.14 20.77
N THR A 34 -1.09 2.40 21.62
CA THR A 34 0.05 1.57 21.24
C THR A 34 -0.23 0.11 21.51
N ALA A 35 0.49 -0.76 20.80
CA ALA A 35 0.43 -2.19 21.01
C ALA A 35 1.84 -2.74 21.07
N PRO A 36 2.11 -3.78 21.89
CA PRO A 36 3.41 -4.45 21.87
C PRO A 36 3.62 -5.12 20.51
N HIS A 37 4.87 -5.08 20.03
CA HIS A 37 5.21 -5.69 18.76
C HIS A 37 5.83 -7.06 19.00
N PRO A 38 5.44 -8.10 18.21
CA PRO A 38 5.94 -9.47 18.40
C PRO A 38 7.45 -9.63 18.26
N ASP A 39 8.12 -8.73 17.53
CA ASP A 39 9.57 -8.80 17.32
C ASP A 39 10.38 -8.14 18.43
N GLY A 40 9.77 -7.69 19.51
CA GLY A 40 10.45 -7.11 20.65
C GLY A 40 10.93 -5.68 20.48
N ARG A 41 10.55 -4.98 19.42
CA ARG A 41 10.94 -3.57 19.19
C ARG A 41 10.27 -2.59 20.15
N GLY A 42 9.47 -3.06 21.08
CA GLY A 42 8.68 -2.23 21.98
C GLY A 42 7.34 -1.81 21.36
N PRO A 43 6.57 -0.97 22.07
CA PRO A 43 5.26 -0.55 21.59
C PRO A 43 5.31 0.23 20.28
N ARG A 44 4.32 -0.03 19.43
CA ARG A 44 4.10 0.71 18.19
C ARG A 44 2.66 1.22 18.18
N GLN A 45 2.37 2.25 17.39
CA GLN A 45 1.01 2.69 17.21
C GLN A 45 0.14 1.52 16.77
N ALA A 46 -1.04 1.38 17.36
CA ALA A 46 -1.94 0.27 17.06
C ALA A 46 -2.44 0.30 15.61
N LEU A 47 -2.54 1.49 15.02
CA LEU A 47 -2.99 1.65 13.63
C LEU A 47 -2.41 2.93 13.04
N THR A 48 -1.91 2.83 11.81
CA THR A 48 -1.65 3.98 10.95
C THR A 48 -2.37 3.77 9.62
N SER A 49 -2.75 4.85 8.97
CA SER A 49 -3.38 4.78 7.66
C SER A 49 -2.82 5.88 6.77
N ILE A 50 -2.60 5.54 5.50
CA ILE A 50 -2.13 6.51 4.51
C ILE A 50 -3.05 6.52 3.29
N ASP A 51 -3.15 7.67 2.64
CA ASP A 51 -3.54 7.72 1.24
C ASP A 51 -2.29 7.47 0.41
N PHE A 52 -2.39 6.60 -0.58
CA PHE A 52 -1.28 6.26 -1.47
C PHE A 52 -1.74 6.31 -2.92
N LEU A 53 -0.97 6.94 -3.78
CA LEU A 53 -1.30 7.11 -5.18
C LEU A 53 -0.16 6.63 -6.08
N LEU A 54 -0.51 5.80 -7.05
CA LEU A 54 0.35 5.48 -8.18
C LEU A 54 -0.34 5.98 -9.45
N ALA A 55 0.29 6.89 -10.16
CA ALA A 55 -0.17 7.30 -11.48
C ALA A 55 0.18 6.24 -12.52
N ALA A 56 -0.43 6.31 -13.68
CA ALA A 56 -0.15 5.37 -14.77
C ALA A 56 1.35 5.32 -15.06
N GLY A 57 1.90 4.11 -15.12
CA GLY A 57 3.33 3.89 -15.36
C GLY A 57 4.23 4.03 -14.13
N GLU A 58 3.72 4.53 -13.03
CA GLU A 58 4.47 4.57 -11.76
C GLU A 58 4.41 3.23 -11.06
N ARG A 59 5.41 2.99 -10.23
CA ARG A 59 5.47 1.77 -9.41
C ARG A 59 6.12 2.05 -8.07
N SER A 60 5.78 1.22 -7.08
CA SER A 60 6.41 1.19 -5.78
C SER A 60 7.52 0.14 -5.78
N ALA A 61 8.69 0.48 -5.24
CA ALA A 61 9.81 -0.45 -5.16
C ALA A 61 9.51 -1.60 -4.20
N TRP A 62 10.22 -2.72 -4.39
CA TRP A 62 10.15 -3.84 -3.45
C TRP A 62 10.54 -3.39 -2.05
N HIS A 63 9.69 -3.69 -1.09
CA HIS A 63 9.95 -3.39 0.32
C HIS A 63 9.15 -4.36 1.19
N ARG A 64 9.48 -4.40 2.47
CA ARG A 64 8.70 -5.16 3.45
C ARG A 64 8.61 -4.38 4.75
N VAL A 65 7.55 -4.65 5.49
CA VAL A 65 7.32 -4.04 6.79
C VAL A 65 7.06 -5.13 7.83
N ALA A 66 7.28 -4.82 9.08
CA ALA A 66 7.17 -5.78 10.17
C ALA A 66 5.74 -5.86 10.73
N SER A 67 4.77 -5.27 10.07
CA SER A 67 3.36 -5.31 10.44
C SER A 67 2.52 -5.74 9.26
N ASP A 68 1.33 -6.27 9.50
CA ASP A 68 0.36 -6.52 8.45
C ASP A 68 -0.01 -5.19 7.80
N GLU A 69 -0.24 -5.23 6.48
CA GLU A 69 -0.59 -4.02 5.72
C GLU A 69 -1.81 -4.29 4.85
N ALA A 70 -2.89 -3.58 5.14
CA ALA A 70 -4.13 -3.72 4.38
C ALA A 70 -4.17 -2.70 3.24
N TRP A 71 -4.39 -3.19 2.03
CA TRP A 71 -4.55 -2.39 0.83
C TRP A 71 -6.01 -2.31 0.44
N HIS A 72 -6.48 -1.10 0.13
CA HIS A 72 -7.83 -0.86 -0.39
C HIS A 72 -7.75 0.02 -1.62
N LEU A 73 -8.23 -0.49 -2.75
CA LEU A 73 -8.34 0.31 -3.97
C LEU A 73 -9.59 1.19 -3.86
N LEU A 74 -9.38 2.50 -3.79
CA LEU A 74 -10.47 3.46 -3.65
C LEU A 74 -10.88 4.07 -4.98
N GLU A 75 -9.96 4.19 -5.92
CA GLU A 75 -10.22 4.80 -7.22
C GLU A 75 -9.24 4.26 -8.26
N GLY A 76 -9.66 4.18 -9.50
CA GLY A 76 -8.82 3.73 -10.61
C GLY A 76 -8.65 2.21 -10.63
N GLY A 77 -7.48 1.77 -11.00
CA GLY A 77 -7.14 0.36 -11.13
C GLY A 77 -7.26 -0.13 -12.56
N PRO A 78 -6.98 -1.42 -12.80
CA PRO A 78 -6.52 -2.38 -11.79
C PRO A 78 -5.15 -2.05 -11.24
N LEU A 79 -4.91 -2.41 -9.98
CA LEU A 79 -3.61 -2.27 -9.35
C LEU A 79 -3.00 -3.65 -9.17
N HIS A 80 -1.79 -3.83 -9.69
CA HIS A 80 -1.05 -5.09 -9.55
C HIS A 80 -0.18 -5.03 -8.30
N LEU A 81 -0.42 -5.95 -7.38
CA LEU A 81 0.33 -6.07 -6.14
C LEU A 81 1.13 -7.37 -6.18
N TRP A 82 2.45 -7.24 -6.27
CA TRP A 82 3.39 -8.38 -6.35
C TRP A 82 3.88 -8.72 -4.96
N LEU A 83 3.87 -10.01 -4.62
CA LEU A 83 4.15 -10.50 -3.27
C LEU A 83 5.15 -11.64 -3.31
N VAL A 84 6.09 -11.62 -2.36
CA VAL A 84 7.02 -12.72 -2.13
C VAL A 84 7.04 -13.01 -0.63
N PRO A 85 6.85 -14.27 -0.22
CA PRO A 85 6.87 -14.61 1.21
C PRO A 85 8.26 -14.42 1.83
N PRO A 86 8.35 -14.35 3.17
CA PRO A 86 9.64 -14.10 3.85
C PRO A 86 10.74 -15.11 3.52
N ASP A 87 10.38 -16.35 3.20
CA ASP A 87 11.35 -17.39 2.83
C ASP A 87 11.81 -17.30 1.37
N LEU A 88 11.41 -16.25 0.67
CA LEU A 88 11.71 -16.02 -0.75
C LEU A 88 11.19 -17.13 -1.66
N GLY A 89 10.06 -17.71 -1.28
CA GLY A 89 9.39 -18.73 -2.07
C GLY A 89 8.75 -18.19 -3.35
N ARG A 90 7.55 -18.65 -3.65
CA ARG A 90 6.91 -18.33 -4.92
C ARG A 90 6.41 -16.88 -5.00
N LEU A 91 6.76 -16.20 -6.09
CA LEU A 91 6.18 -14.89 -6.44
C LEU A 91 4.68 -15.07 -6.71
N ALA A 92 3.89 -14.18 -6.15
CA ALA A 92 2.45 -14.12 -6.37
C ALA A 92 2.04 -12.76 -6.89
N LEU A 93 0.97 -12.73 -7.70
CA LEU A 93 0.35 -11.48 -8.15
C LEU A 93 -1.08 -11.43 -7.63
N VAL A 94 -1.41 -10.35 -6.94
CA VAL A 94 -2.78 -10.03 -6.56
C VAL A 94 -3.22 -8.80 -7.34
N VAL A 95 -4.35 -8.89 -8.04
CA VAL A 95 -4.89 -7.75 -8.79
C VAL A 95 -6.02 -7.14 -7.97
N LEU A 96 -5.82 -5.90 -7.55
CA LEU A 96 -6.88 -5.13 -6.89
C LEU A 96 -7.71 -4.45 -7.96
N ALA A 97 -9.00 -4.74 -7.96
CA ALA A 97 -9.96 -4.22 -8.94
C ALA A 97 -11.37 -4.29 -8.36
N PRO A 98 -12.33 -3.57 -8.92
CA PRO A 98 -13.72 -3.71 -8.50
C PRO A 98 -14.18 -5.17 -8.52
N VAL A 99 -15.10 -5.51 -7.64
CA VAL A 99 -15.63 -6.87 -7.51
C VAL A 99 -16.27 -7.29 -8.84
N ASP A 100 -15.93 -8.47 -9.31
CA ASP A 100 -16.51 -9.06 -10.51
C ASP A 100 -16.63 -10.59 -10.41
N ALA A 101 -17.20 -11.20 -11.44
CA ALA A 101 -17.41 -12.65 -11.48
C ALA A 101 -16.12 -13.44 -11.67
N GLN A 102 -15.03 -12.81 -12.11
CA GLN A 102 -13.72 -13.45 -12.25
C GLN A 102 -12.96 -13.54 -10.93
N GLY A 103 -13.51 -13.00 -9.85
CA GLY A 103 -12.92 -13.11 -8.53
C GLY A 103 -12.08 -11.89 -8.11
N HIS A 104 -12.11 -10.81 -8.87
CA HIS A 104 -11.40 -9.59 -8.48
C HIS A 104 -12.00 -9.01 -7.20
N ARG A 105 -11.12 -8.46 -6.36
CA ARG A 105 -11.49 -7.78 -5.12
C ARG A 105 -10.67 -6.50 -4.98
N PRO A 106 -11.25 -5.43 -4.41
CA PRO A 106 -10.54 -4.15 -4.28
C PRO A 106 -9.60 -4.09 -3.08
N ARG A 107 -9.41 -5.17 -2.36
CA ARG A 107 -8.63 -5.17 -1.13
C ARG A 107 -7.81 -6.44 -0.96
N HIS A 108 -6.71 -6.32 -0.23
CA HIS A 108 -5.86 -7.45 0.14
C HIS A 108 -5.03 -7.07 1.37
N VAL A 109 -4.75 -8.03 2.24
CA VAL A 109 -3.84 -7.84 3.37
C VAL A 109 -2.53 -8.56 3.06
N VAL A 110 -1.44 -7.78 3.09
CA VAL A 110 -0.08 -8.32 3.00
C VAL A 110 0.37 -8.65 4.42
N PRO A 111 0.65 -9.94 4.72
CA PRO A 111 1.12 -10.30 6.06
C PRO A 111 2.46 -9.67 6.38
N ALA A 112 2.72 -9.46 7.67
CA ALA A 112 4.00 -8.95 8.15
C ALA A 112 5.18 -9.74 7.55
N HIS A 113 6.27 -9.02 7.26
CA HIS A 113 7.53 -9.56 6.71
C HIS A 113 7.49 -10.04 5.26
N TRP A 114 6.34 -10.00 4.60
CA TRP A 114 6.28 -10.29 3.17
C TRP A 114 6.86 -9.14 2.37
N TRP A 115 7.56 -9.47 1.30
CA TRP A 115 7.99 -8.50 0.31
C TRP A 115 6.80 -8.10 -0.57
N GLN A 116 6.69 -6.82 -0.87
CA GLN A 116 5.63 -6.30 -1.72
C GLN A 116 6.14 -5.23 -2.66
N ALA A 117 5.52 -5.15 -3.83
CA ALA A 117 5.73 -4.10 -4.83
C ALA A 117 4.42 -3.89 -5.61
N ALA A 118 4.18 -2.66 -6.00
CA ALA A 118 2.96 -2.32 -6.74
C ALA A 118 3.25 -1.50 -7.99
#